data_cc6e6cf4d649bc3cc82f0c461a7c8529
#
_entry.id   cc6e6cf4d649bc3cc82f0c461a7c8529
#
_cell.length_a   1.000
_cell.length_b   1.000
_cell.length_c   1.000
_cell.angle_alpha   90.00
_cell.angle_beta   90.00
_cell.angle_gamma   90.00
#
_symmetry.space_group_name_H-M   'P 1'
#
loop_
_entity.id
_entity.type
_entity.pdbx_description
1 polymer ?
#
loop_
_entity_poly.entity_id
_entity_poly.type
_entity_poly.pdbx_seq_one_letter_code
_entity_poly.pdbx_strand_id
1 'polypeptide(L)'
;MQIIISPAKKMRVDNDDIGAARLPVFLSKTEELLTALRALDYKGLQKLWQCNDAIAELNYNRLQRMDLRRNLTPAVFSYDGLQYQHIAPNVLDEAALKYLEGHLKILSGFYGILSAFDGVVPYRLEMQARLACGGAKNLYAFWGSSLYDELVKEDNEVLNLASKEYSKAVEPYVTDKIRFVTCVFGSLQNSKIKVKATEAKMARGEMVRRCAEENVQHIDEVKNFTVNGYSFAGELSCANEFVFLK
;
A
#
# COMPACT_ATOMS: atom_id res chain seq x y z
N MET A 1 11.65 -5.69 -10.81
CA MET A 1 10.24 -5.24 -10.86
C MET A 1 9.86 -4.57 -9.54
N GLN A 2 8.95 -3.59 -9.53
CA GLN A 2 8.39 -3.00 -8.31
C GLN A 2 7.02 -3.61 -8.02
N ILE A 3 6.70 -3.80 -6.73
CA ILE A 3 5.39 -4.31 -6.28
C ILE A 3 4.70 -3.21 -5.50
N ILE A 4 3.48 -2.82 -5.90
CA ILE A 4 2.69 -1.84 -5.14
C ILE A 4 1.54 -2.51 -4.38
N ILE A 5 1.35 -2.11 -3.13
CA ILE A 5 0.27 -2.57 -2.25
C ILE A 5 -0.47 -1.41 -1.58
N SER A 6 -1.65 -1.71 -1.05
CA SER A 6 -2.40 -0.76 -0.20
C SER A 6 -1.90 -0.79 1.24
N PRO A 7 -2.05 0.31 1.99
CA PRO A 7 -1.83 0.33 3.43
C PRO A 7 -2.96 -0.40 4.17
N ALA A 8 -2.83 -0.53 5.47
CA ALA A 8 -3.93 -0.92 6.35
C ALA A 8 -4.45 0.29 7.15
N LYS A 9 -5.74 0.24 7.51
CA LYS A 9 -6.35 1.30 8.37
C LYS A 9 -5.85 1.25 9.80
N LYS A 10 -5.46 0.06 10.27
CA LYS A 10 -4.90 -0.16 11.60
C LYS A 10 -3.38 -0.19 11.49
N MET A 11 -2.74 0.45 12.46
CA MET A 11 -1.29 0.49 12.57
C MET A 11 -0.88 0.26 14.02
N ARG A 12 0.27 -0.36 14.20
CA ARG A 12 0.92 -0.58 15.49
C ARG A 12 2.27 0.12 15.53
N VAL A 13 2.74 0.40 16.72
CA VAL A 13 4.14 0.69 16.98
C VAL A 13 4.80 -0.65 17.25
N ASP A 14 5.85 -0.95 16.52
CA ASP A 14 6.70 -2.10 16.76
C ASP A 14 8.00 -1.60 17.37
N ASN A 15 8.34 -2.14 18.53
CA ASN A 15 9.56 -1.78 19.26
C ASN A 15 10.62 -2.87 19.17
N ASP A 16 10.41 -3.86 18.27
CA ASP A 16 11.38 -4.91 18.02
C ASP A 16 12.67 -4.35 17.38
N ASP A 17 13.74 -5.12 17.40
CA ASP A 17 15.10 -4.68 17.05
C ASP A 17 15.32 -4.25 15.58
N ILE A 18 14.33 -4.39 14.72
CA ILE A 18 14.41 -3.97 13.31
C ILE A 18 14.11 -2.47 13.21
N GLY A 19 15.17 -1.67 13.17
CA GLY A 19 15.06 -0.23 13.02
C GLY A 19 14.57 0.19 11.63
N ALA A 20 13.98 1.39 11.54
CA ALA A 20 13.65 2.03 10.27
C ALA A 20 14.94 2.36 9.51
N ALA A 21 15.00 2.01 8.21
CA ALA A 21 16.19 2.23 7.38
C ALA A 21 16.36 3.71 6.99
N ARG A 22 15.24 4.41 6.75
CA ARG A 22 15.22 5.81 6.27
C ARG A 22 13.90 6.50 6.55
N LEU A 23 13.87 7.82 6.36
CA LEU A 23 12.63 8.60 6.37
C LEU A 23 11.91 8.49 5.01
N PRO A 24 10.56 8.64 4.99
CA PRO A 24 9.77 8.66 3.76
C PRO A 24 10.22 9.74 2.79
N VAL A 25 10.26 9.42 1.50
CA VAL A 25 10.76 10.32 0.44
C VAL A 25 9.96 11.63 0.35
N PHE A 26 8.65 11.59 0.62
CA PHE A 26 7.77 12.76 0.59
C PHE A 26 7.46 13.34 1.96
N LEU A 27 8.41 13.28 2.90
CA LEU A 27 8.18 13.73 4.28
C LEU A 27 7.73 15.20 4.36
N SER A 28 8.25 16.09 3.53
CA SER A 28 7.83 17.51 3.48
C SER A 28 6.35 17.66 3.08
N LYS A 29 5.88 16.92 2.08
CA LYS A 29 4.46 16.87 1.72
C LYS A 29 3.60 16.25 2.84
N THR A 30 4.12 15.27 3.55
CA THR A 30 3.47 14.69 4.73
C THR A 30 3.31 15.72 5.85
N GLU A 31 4.28 16.61 6.05
CA GLU A 31 4.20 17.71 7.01
C GLU A 31 3.12 18.74 6.64
N GLU A 32 2.92 19.01 5.35
CA GLU A 32 1.82 19.85 4.87
C GLU A 32 0.46 19.19 5.19
N LEU A 33 0.31 17.88 4.94
CA LEU A 33 -0.89 17.13 5.29
C LEU A 33 -1.12 17.07 6.80
N LEU A 34 -0.06 16.90 7.59
CA LEU A 34 -0.15 16.94 9.05
C LEU A 34 -0.67 18.28 9.54
N THR A 35 -0.17 19.38 8.97
CA THR A 35 -0.62 20.73 9.29
C THR A 35 -2.10 20.92 8.93
N ALA A 36 -2.52 20.46 7.74
CA ALA A 36 -3.92 20.53 7.31
C ALA A 36 -4.85 19.69 8.20
N LEU A 37 -4.42 18.50 8.63
CA LEU A 37 -5.17 17.65 9.55
C LEU A 37 -5.30 18.30 10.94
N ARG A 38 -4.24 18.89 11.47
CA ARG A 38 -4.24 19.58 12.77
C ARG A 38 -5.09 20.86 12.79
N ALA A 39 -5.37 21.46 11.63
CA ALA A 39 -6.26 22.59 11.50
C ALA A 39 -7.75 22.21 11.62
N LEU A 40 -8.10 20.92 11.55
CA LEU A 40 -9.46 20.44 11.71
C LEU A 40 -9.77 20.19 13.19
N ASP A 41 -10.98 20.51 13.59
CA ASP A 41 -11.49 20.13 14.92
C ASP A 41 -11.78 18.61 14.98
N TYR A 42 -12.09 18.12 16.18
CA TYR A 42 -12.39 16.70 16.43
C TYR A 42 -13.50 16.15 15.51
N LYS A 43 -14.61 16.94 15.35
CA LYS A 43 -15.75 16.53 14.53
C LYS A 43 -15.41 16.51 13.04
N GLY A 44 -14.61 17.46 12.58
CA GLY A 44 -14.10 17.52 11.23
C GLY A 44 -13.22 16.33 10.90
N LEU A 45 -12.31 15.95 11.82
CA LEU A 45 -11.46 14.77 11.68
C LEU A 45 -12.28 13.47 11.70
N GLN A 46 -13.23 13.32 12.62
CA GLN A 46 -14.10 12.14 12.67
C GLN A 46 -14.90 11.96 11.37
N LYS A 47 -15.46 13.05 10.84
CA LYS A 47 -16.16 13.07 9.56
C LYS A 47 -15.23 12.70 8.38
N LEU A 48 -14.01 13.24 8.37
CA LEU A 48 -12.99 12.93 7.37
C LEU A 48 -12.63 11.44 7.40
N TRP A 49 -12.40 10.87 8.57
CA TRP A 49 -12.02 9.47 8.77
C TRP A 49 -13.19 8.49 8.66
N GLN A 50 -14.43 8.95 8.67
CA GLN A 50 -15.65 8.13 8.59
C GLN A 50 -15.62 6.95 9.57
N CYS A 51 -15.39 7.22 10.85
CA CYS A 51 -15.21 6.22 11.88
C CYS A 51 -16.05 6.52 13.14
N ASN A 52 -16.18 5.50 14.01
CA ASN A 52 -16.84 5.67 15.31
C ASN A 52 -15.97 6.50 16.29
N ASP A 53 -16.56 6.89 17.42
CA ASP A 53 -15.90 7.76 18.43
C ASP A 53 -14.61 7.16 18.97
N ALA A 54 -14.58 5.86 19.31
CA ALA A 54 -13.38 5.23 19.86
C ALA A 54 -12.18 5.27 18.88
N ILE A 55 -12.43 5.05 17.60
CA ILE A 55 -11.40 5.15 16.55
C ILE A 55 -11.00 6.61 16.32
N ALA A 56 -11.96 7.53 16.36
CA ALA A 56 -11.70 8.96 16.20
C ALA A 56 -10.84 9.49 17.35
N GLU A 57 -11.16 9.16 18.59
CA GLU A 57 -10.42 9.58 19.78
C GLU A 57 -8.97 9.06 19.76
N LEU A 58 -8.79 7.77 19.48
CA LEU A 58 -7.46 7.19 19.35
C LEU A 58 -6.60 7.96 18.33
N ASN A 59 -7.14 8.19 17.12
CA ASN A 59 -6.38 8.82 16.06
C ASN A 59 -6.24 10.34 16.26
N TYR A 60 -7.19 11.00 16.91
CA TYR A 60 -7.06 12.38 17.34
C TYR A 60 -5.89 12.55 18.31
N ASN A 61 -5.82 11.72 19.34
CA ASN A 61 -4.75 11.75 20.31
C ASN A 61 -3.37 11.45 19.68
N ARG A 62 -3.31 10.51 18.73
CA ARG A 62 -2.10 10.24 17.93
C ARG A 62 -1.68 11.47 17.14
N LEU A 63 -2.62 12.10 16.42
CA LEU A 63 -2.36 13.26 15.57
C LEU A 63 -1.78 14.44 16.36
N GLN A 64 -2.32 14.71 17.56
CA GLN A 64 -1.84 15.82 18.41
C GLN A 64 -0.39 15.64 18.87
N ARG A 65 0.01 14.39 19.14
CA ARG A 65 1.35 14.04 19.66
C ARG A 65 2.33 13.58 18.59
N MET A 66 1.90 13.55 17.32
CA MET A 66 2.68 12.99 16.22
C MET A 66 3.98 13.76 15.98
N ASP A 67 5.09 13.04 16.01
CA ASP A 67 6.40 13.49 15.53
C ASP A 67 6.83 12.55 14.40
N LEU A 68 7.00 13.09 13.20
CA LEU A 68 7.31 12.30 12.00
C LEU A 68 8.76 11.80 11.94
N ARG A 69 9.59 12.14 12.95
CA ARG A 69 11.02 11.80 13.00
C ARG A 69 11.40 10.98 14.22
N ARG A 70 10.45 10.68 15.11
CA ARG A 70 10.72 9.96 16.37
C ARG A 70 9.81 8.75 16.53
N ASN A 71 10.29 7.72 17.22
CA ASN A 71 9.55 6.49 17.50
C ASN A 71 9.01 5.84 16.21
N LEU A 72 9.87 5.75 15.22
CA LEU A 72 9.55 5.24 13.90
C LEU A 72 9.54 3.71 13.89
N THR A 73 8.54 3.14 13.25
CA THR A 73 8.44 1.71 12.94
C THR A 73 8.58 1.54 11.43
N PRO A 74 9.32 0.55 10.92
CA PRO A 74 9.33 0.27 9.47
C PRO A 74 7.93 0.00 8.96
N ALA A 75 7.57 0.57 7.81
CA ALA A 75 6.21 0.57 7.29
C ALA A 75 5.61 -0.84 7.20
N VAL A 76 6.35 -1.83 6.71
CA VAL A 76 5.88 -3.20 6.54
C VAL A 76 5.49 -3.87 7.88
N PHE A 77 6.12 -3.48 8.98
CA PHE A 77 5.81 -3.97 10.33
C PHE A 77 4.76 -3.12 11.05
N SER A 78 4.59 -1.85 10.65
CA SER A 78 3.65 -0.94 11.28
C SER A 78 2.20 -1.17 10.84
N TYR A 79 1.94 -1.49 9.58
CA TYR A 79 0.59 -1.74 9.11
C TYR A 79 0.06 -3.09 9.61
N ASP A 80 -1.14 -3.08 10.21
CA ASP A 80 -1.83 -4.27 10.74
C ASP A 80 -3.16 -4.49 10.00
N GLY A 81 -3.18 -5.53 9.16
CA GLY A 81 -4.35 -5.92 8.37
C GLY A 81 -4.09 -7.21 7.61
N LEU A 82 -5.16 -7.80 7.06
CA LEU A 82 -5.10 -9.13 6.43
C LEU A 82 -4.00 -9.26 5.38
N GLN A 83 -3.77 -8.25 4.55
CA GLN A 83 -2.69 -8.28 3.57
C GLN A 83 -1.31 -8.42 4.25
N TYR A 84 -1.06 -7.66 5.31
CA TYR A 84 0.21 -7.69 6.06
C TYR A 84 0.37 -8.96 6.90
N GLN A 85 -0.72 -9.50 7.43
CA GLN A 85 -0.72 -10.80 8.13
C GLN A 85 -0.33 -11.95 7.18
N HIS A 86 -0.69 -11.85 5.90
CA HIS A 86 -0.33 -12.84 4.87
C HIS A 86 1.05 -12.58 4.24
N ILE A 87 1.55 -11.34 4.25
CA ILE A 87 2.98 -11.06 3.96
C ILE A 87 3.82 -11.69 5.08
N ALA A 88 3.35 -11.57 6.32
CA ALA A 88 3.99 -12.11 7.53
C ALA A 88 5.48 -11.75 7.64
N PRO A 89 5.85 -10.43 7.61
CA PRO A 89 7.26 -10.02 7.54
C PRO A 89 8.09 -10.50 8.73
N ASN A 90 7.46 -10.75 9.89
CA ASN A 90 8.15 -11.20 11.11
C ASN A 90 8.70 -12.66 11.02
N VAL A 91 8.29 -13.43 10.01
CA VAL A 91 8.74 -14.83 9.83
C VAL A 91 9.53 -15.04 8.54
N LEU A 92 9.81 -13.96 7.81
CA LEU A 92 10.67 -13.99 6.63
C LEU A 92 12.14 -14.00 7.05
N ASP A 93 12.96 -14.69 6.27
CA ASP A 93 14.40 -14.66 6.42
C ASP A 93 15.00 -13.33 5.91
N GLU A 94 16.29 -13.14 6.15
CA GLU A 94 17.02 -11.92 5.78
C GLU A 94 16.98 -11.66 4.26
N ALA A 95 17.07 -12.71 3.44
CA ALA A 95 17.05 -12.59 1.98
C ALA A 95 15.68 -12.07 1.49
N ALA A 96 14.59 -12.64 2.01
CA ALA A 96 13.23 -12.20 1.70
C ALA A 96 12.94 -10.77 2.22
N LEU A 97 13.44 -10.41 3.41
CA LEU A 97 13.31 -9.03 3.92
C LEU A 97 14.07 -8.04 3.04
N LYS A 98 15.28 -8.39 2.59
CA LYS A 98 16.06 -7.58 1.65
C LYS A 98 15.36 -7.43 0.29
N TYR A 99 14.69 -8.49 -0.18
CA TYR A 99 13.84 -8.41 -1.37
C TYR A 99 12.71 -7.38 -1.17
N LEU A 100 11.99 -7.44 -0.05
CA LEU A 100 10.93 -6.45 0.26
C LEU A 100 11.48 -5.02 0.29
N GLU A 101 12.68 -4.81 0.82
CA GLU A 101 13.31 -3.48 0.86
C GLU A 101 13.52 -2.90 -0.55
N GLY A 102 13.96 -3.72 -1.49
CA GLY A 102 14.23 -3.29 -2.88
C GLY A 102 13.01 -3.20 -3.77
N HIS A 103 11.99 -4.03 -3.51
CA HIS A 103 10.89 -4.24 -4.46
C HIS A 103 9.51 -3.78 -3.96
N LEU A 104 9.26 -3.74 -2.64
CA LEU A 104 7.94 -3.45 -2.12
C LEU A 104 7.72 -1.96 -1.87
N LYS A 105 6.69 -1.40 -2.51
CA LYS A 105 6.19 -0.05 -2.29
C LYS A 105 4.77 -0.07 -1.73
N ILE A 106 4.55 0.69 -0.66
CA ILE A 106 3.25 0.80 0.01
C ILE A 106 2.67 2.18 -0.32
N LEU A 107 1.54 2.20 -1.02
CA LEU A 107 0.83 3.45 -1.28
C LEU A 107 0.12 3.94 -0.02
N SER A 108 0.13 5.24 0.21
CA SER A 108 -0.40 5.86 1.42
C SER A 108 -1.08 7.19 1.12
N GLY A 109 -2.25 7.44 1.70
CA GLY A 109 -2.90 8.75 1.61
C GLY A 109 -2.11 9.84 2.33
N PHE A 110 -1.36 9.49 3.39
CA PHE A 110 -0.61 10.42 4.22
C PHE A 110 0.85 10.57 3.81
N TYR A 111 1.55 9.46 3.55
CA TYR A 111 2.96 9.46 3.17
C TYR A 111 3.22 9.40 1.65
N GLY A 112 2.17 9.20 0.85
CA GLY A 112 2.27 9.06 -0.60
C GLY A 112 2.70 7.66 -1.03
N ILE A 113 4.00 7.42 -1.11
CA ILE A 113 4.61 6.12 -1.39
C ILE A 113 5.72 5.86 -0.38
N LEU A 114 5.76 4.65 0.12
CA LEU A 114 6.73 4.18 1.11
C LEU A 114 7.47 2.96 0.57
N SER A 115 8.75 2.86 0.83
CA SER A 115 9.46 1.57 0.77
C SER A 115 9.15 0.76 2.03
N ALA A 116 9.34 -0.57 1.97
CA ALA A 116 8.99 -1.48 3.07
C ALA A 116 9.56 -1.07 4.43
N PHE A 117 10.78 -0.53 4.45
CA PHE A 117 11.50 -0.17 5.68
C PHE A 117 11.57 1.35 5.94
N ASP A 118 10.79 2.16 5.24
CA ASP A 118 10.63 3.57 5.58
C ASP A 118 10.00 3.71 6.96
N GLY A 119 10.54 4.61 7.78
CA GLY A 119 10.09 4.84 9.14
C GLY A 119 8.79 5.64 9.18
N VAL A 120 7.76 5.06 9.77
CA VAL A 120 6.45 5.68 9.89
C VAL A 120 5.96 5.71 11.33
N VAL A 121 5.03 6.63 11.61
CA VAL A 121 4.24 6.65 12.84
C VAL A 121 2.79 6.33 12.52
N PRO A 122 2.03 5.74 13.46
CA PRO A 122 0.62 5.45 13.24
C PRO A 122 -0.20 6.70 12.93
N TYR A 123 -0.95 6.65 11.84
CA TYR A 123 -1.83 7.71 11.35
C TYR A 123 -3.15 7.13 10.84
N ARG A 124 -4.10 8.01 10.49
CA ARG A 124 -5.30 7.64 9.75
C ARG A 124 -5.61 8.68 8.69
N LEU A 125 -5.40 8.33 7.42
CA LEU A 125 -5.81 9.12 6.26
C LEU A 125 -5.86 8.18 5.04
N GLU A 126 -7.06 7.86 4.57
CA GLU A 126 -7.26 7.04 3.39
C GLU A 126 -7.10 7.89 2.12
N MET A 127 -6.69 7.30 1.00
CA MET A 127 -6.42 8.02 -0.25
C MET A 127 -7.68 8.73 -0.79
N GLN A 128 -8.85 8.16 -0.58
CA GLN A 128 -10.13 8.73 -1.00
C GLN A 128 -10.70 9.79 -0.03
N ALA A 129 -10.01 10.09 1.08
CA ALA A 129 -10.47 11.09 2.04
C ALA A 129 -10.63 12.46 1.38
N ARG A 130 -11.71 13.18 1.73
CA ARG A 130 -12.04 14.48 1.16
C ARG A 130 -11.29 15.61 1.89
N LEU A 131 -9.97 15.55 1.86
CA LEU A 131 -9.10 16.58 2.41
C LEU A 131 -8.56 17.45 1.28
N ALA A 132 -8.81 18.75 1.35
CA ALA A 132 -8.16 19.74 0.51
C ALA A 132 -6.86 20.20 1.19
N CYS A 133 -5.76 20.25 0.47
CA CYS A 133 -4.46 20.65 0.98
C CYS A 133 -3.58 21.20 -0.14
N GLY A 134 -2.76 22.20 0.14
CA GLY A 134 -1.81 22.76 -0.83
C GLY A 134 -2.46 23.26 -2.13
N GLY A 135 -3.69 23.80 -2.07
CA GLY A 135 -4.46 24.22 -3.25
C GLY A 135 -5.13 23.07 -4.03
N ALA A 136 -4.86 21.81 -3.67
CA ALA A 136 -5.49 20.64 -4.28
C ALA A 136 -6.81 20.30 -3.61
N LYS A 137 -7.81 19.89 -4.42
CA LYS A 137 -9.18 19.60 -3.95
C LYS A 137 -9.33 18.26 -3.22
N ASN A 138 -8.38 17.34 -3.37
CA ASN A 138 -8.34 16.02 -2.75
C ASN A 138 -6.93 15.44 -2.82
N LEU A 139 -6.71 14.28 -2.17
CA LEU A 139 -5.38 13.66 -2.10
C LEU A 139 -4.85 13.16 -3.45
N TYR A 140 -5.71 12.72 -4.37
CA TYR A 140 -5.26 12.33 -5.71
C TYR A 140 -4.65 13.53 -6.46
N ALA A 141 -5.27 14.69 -6.37
CA ALA A 141 -4.75 15.92 -6.96
C ALA A 141 -3.53 16.47 -6.21
N PHE A 142 -3.48 16.29 -4.87
CA PHE A 142 -2.33 16.69 -4.04
C PHE A 142 -1.07 15.89 -4.39
N TRP A 143 -1.20 14.58 -4.54
CA TRP A 143 -0.08 13.73 -4.92
C TRP A 143 0.28 13.87 -6.41
N GLY A 144 -0.70 14.07 -7.29
CA GLY A 144 -0.47 14.20 -8.74
C GLY A 144 0.33 13.03 -9.29
N SER A 145 1.28 13.31 -10.19
CA SER A 145 2.19 12.30 -10.77
C SER A 145 3.30 11.86 -9.81
N SER A 146 3.52 12.55 -8.69
CA SER A 146 4.68 12.33 -7.83
C SER A 146 4.87 10.88 -7.39
N LEU A 147 3.75 10.14 -7.16
CA LEU A 147 3.82 8.74 -6.74
C LEU A 147 4.28 7.83 -7.88
N TYR A 148 3.78 8.09 -9.09
CA TYR A 148 4.20 7.38 -10.30
C TYR A 148 5.67 7.68 -10.61
N ASP A 149 6.06 8.96 -10.60
CA ASP A 149 7.42 9.39 -10.90
C ASP A 149 8.45 8.75 -9.96
N GLU A 150 8.09 8.59 -8.67
CA GLU A 150 8.92 7.89 -7.70
C GLU A 150 8.97 6.38 -7.95
N LEU A 151 7.82 5.78 -8.24
CA LEU A 151 7.67 4.33 -8.44
C LEU A 151 8.53 3.80 -9.60
N VAL A 152 8.62 4.55 -10.69
CA VAL A 152 9.27 4.10 -11.94
C VAL A 152 10.72 4.53 -12.09
N LYS A 153 11.33 5.11 -11.03
CA LYS A 153 12.74 5.57 -11.08
C LYS A 153 13.71 4.43 -11.31
N GLU A 154 13.45 3.29 -10.70
CA GLU A 154 14.41 2.18 -10.60
C GLU A 154 14.04 0.99 -11.48
N ASP A 155 12.79 0.93 -11.98
CA ASP A 155 12.31 -0.22 -12.72
C ASP A 155 11.16 0.14 -13.69
N ASN A 156 11.07 -0.60 -14.78
CA ASN A 156 10.02 -0.44 -15.79
C ASN A 156 8.91 -1.49 -15.69
N GLU A 157 8.96 -2.40 -14.71
CA GLU A 157 7.92 -3.38 -14.41
C GLU A 157 7.27 -3.09 -13.06
N VAL A 158 5.93 -2.97 -13.03
CA VAL A 158 5.13 -2.73 -11.84
C VAL A 158 4.04 -3.79 -11.69
N LEU A 159 4.14 -4.59 -10.65
CA LEU A 159 3.09 -5.54 -10.22
C LEU A 159 2.12 -4.83 -9.27
N ASN A 160 0.90 -4.58 -9.73
CA ASN A 160 -0.12 -3.93 -8.92
C ASN A 160 -0.94 -4.95 -8.11
N LEU A 161 -0.67 -4.99 -6.81
CA LEU A 161 -1.42 -5.72 -5.78
C LEU A 161 -2.18 -4.75 -4.84
N ALA A 162 -2.28 -3.47 -5.21
CA ALA A 162 -3.05 -2.48 -4.48
C ALA A 162 -4.55 -2.58 -4.81
N SER A 163 -5.38 -2.04 -3.95
CA SER A 163 -6.80 -1.86 -4.24
C SER A 163 -7.01 -0.69 -5.20
N LYS A 164 -8.16 -0.66 -5.90
CA LYS A 164 -8.51 0.41 -6.84
C LYS A 164 -8.47 1.82 -6.24
N GLU A 165 -8.77 1.93 -4.93
CA GLU A 165 -8.63 3.19 -4.20
C GLU A 165 -7.21 3.77 -4.31
N TYR A 166 -6.20 2.91 -4.12
CA TYR A 166 -4.80 3.35 -4.10
C TYR A 166 -4.15 3.33 -5.47
N SER A 167 -4.42 2.32 -6.30
CA SER A 167 -3.86 2.26 -7.65
C SER A 167 -4.29 3.42 -8.56
N LYS A 168 -5.48 4.00 -8.33
CA LYS A 168 -5.94 5.23 -9.00
C LYS A 168 -5.01 6.44 -8.81
N ALA A 169 -4.16 6.45 -7.80
CA ALA A 169 -3.19 7.53 -7.61
C ALA A 169 -1.99 7.42 -8.56
N VAL A 170 -1.81 6.26 -9.20
CA VAL A 170 -0.67 5.93 -10.08
C VAL A 170 -1.14 5.68 -11.53
N GLU A 171 -2.19 4.87 -11.71
CA GLU A 171 -2.67 4.40 -13.01
C GLU A 171 -2.83 5.50 -14.09
N PRO A 172 -3.35 6.71 -13.79
CA PRO A 172 -3.54 7.74 -14.83
C PRO A 172 -2.24 8.27 -15.45
N TYR A 173 -1.10 8.00 -14.82
CA TYR A 173 0.21 8.48 -15.24
C TYR A 173 1.04 7.40 -15.93
N VAL A 174 0.56 6.14 -15.96
CA VAL A 174 1.26 5.02 -16.58
C VAL A 174 1.41 5.26 -18.09
N THR A 175 2.64 5.13 -18.59
CA THR A 175 2.99 5.29 -19.99
C THR A 175 3.31 3.94 -20.64
N ASP A 176 3.38 3.88 -21.95
CA ASP A 176 3.73 2.67 -22.71
C ASP A 176 5.15 2.14 -22.42
N LYS A 177 5.99 2.94 -21.75
CA LYS A 177 7.33 2.52 -21.36
C LYS A 177 7.35 1.64 -20.13
N ILE A 178 6.25 1.62 -19.36
CA ILE A 178 6.13 0.91 -18.11
C ILE A 178 5.14 -0.24 -18.27
N ARG A 179 5.59 -1.45 -18.01
CA ARG A 179 4.74 -2.63 -17.92
C ARG A 179 4.04 -2.63 -16.56
N PHE A 180 2.78 -2.19 -16.54
CA PHE A 180 1.96 -2.13 -15.35
C PHE A 180 0.90 -3.23 -15.38
N VAL A 181 1.03 -4.24 -14.52
CA VAL A 181 0.14 -5.40 -14.48
C VAL A 181 -0.61 -5.48 -13.17
N THR A 182 -1.94 -5.51 -13.25
CA THR A 182 -2.83 -5.66 -12.08
C THR A 182 -3.20 -7.12 -11.89
N CYS A 183 -3.02 -7.67 -10.67
CA CYS A 183 -3.53 -8.99 -10.31
C CYS A 183 -4.94 -8.89 -9.74
N VAL A 184 -5.85 -9.65 -10.34
CA VAL A 184 -7.26 -9.79 -9.92
C VAL A 184 -7.46 -11.19 -9.33
N PHE A 185 -7.89 -11.27 -8.07
CA PHE A 185 -8.19 -12.52 -7.37
C PHE A 185 -9.70 -12.66 -7.21
N GLY A 186 -10.31 -13.64 -7.85
CA GLY A 186 -11.76 -13.81 -7.84
C GLY A 186 -12.23 -15.24 -8.12
N SER A 187 -13.54 -15.42 -8.13
CA SER A 187 -14.20 -16.66 -8.59
C SER A 187 -15.10 -16.35 -9.77
N LEU A 188 -15.22 -17.30 -10.71
CA LEU A 188 -16.10 -17.15 -11.85
C LEU A 188 -17.54 -17.45 -11.44
N GLN A 189 -18.43 -16.47 -11.56
CA GLN A 189 -19.86 -16.60 -11.27
C GLN A 189 -20.66 -15.98 -12.41
N ASN A 190 -21.50 -16.78 -13.08
CA ASN A 190 -22.31 -16.35 -14.24
C ASN A 190 -21.44 -15.62 -15.30
N SER A 191 -20.31 -16.20 -15.66
CA SER A 191 -19.35 -15.66 -16.64
C SER A 191 -18.74 -14.29 -16.25
N LYS A 192 -18.84 -13.90 -14.97
CA LYS A 192 -18.20 -12.67 -14.44
C LYS A 192 -17.26 -13.01 -13.28
N ILE A 193 -16.13 -12.33 -13.24
CA ILE A 193 -15.18 -12.46 -12.13
C ILE A 193 -15.75 -11.69 -10.92
N LYS A 194 -16.00 -12.40 -9.83
CA LYS A 194 -16.46 -11.84 -8.58
C LYS A 194 -15.33 -11.85 -7.56
N VAL A 195 -14.94 -10.66 -7.13
CA VAL A 195 -13.88 -10.46 -6.13
C VAL A 195 -14.48 -10.34 -4.73
N LYS A 196 -14.02 -11.18 -3.81
CA LYS A 196 -14.32 -11.04 -2.38
C LYS A 196 -13.18 -10.26 -1.71
N ALA A 197 -13.48 -9.08 -1.20
CA ALA A 197 -12.46 -8.13 -0.72
C ALA A 197 -11.52 -8.72 0.34
N THR A 198 -12.03 -9.54 1.27
CA THR A 198 -11.24 -10.18 2.32
C THR A 198 -10.26 -11.19 1.74
N GLU A 199 -10.75 -12.10 0.89
CA GLU A 199 -9.93 -13.13 0.25
C GLU A 199 -8.88 -12.53 -0.69
N ALA A 200 -9.24 -11.48 -1.45
CA ALA A 200 -8.30 -10.78 -2.31
C ALA A 200 -7.16 -10.10 -1.52
N LYS A 201 -7.42 -9.60 -0.30
CA LYS A 201 -6.36 -9.07 0.57
C LYS A 201 -5.39 -10.16 1.03
N MET A 202 -5.93 -11.33 1.38
CA MET A 202 -5.12 -12.48 1.78
C MET A 202 -4.23 -12.94 0.62
N ALA A 203 -4.81 -13.15 -0.57
CA ALA A 203 -4.08 -13.56 -1.77
C ALA A 203 -2.99 -12.55 -2.19
N ARG A 204 -3.27 -11.25 -2.12
CA ARG A 204 -2.28 -10.20 -2.40
C ARG A 204 -1.13 -10.23 -1.41
N GLY A 205 -1.40 -10.47 -0.13
CA GLY A 205 -0.36 -10.60 0.88
C GLY A 205 0.52 -11.82 0.64
N GLU A 206 -0.10 -12.97 0.38
CA GLU A 206 0.62 -14.21 0.06
C GLU A 206 1.42 -14.09 -1.25
N MET A 207 0.90 -13.39 -2.25
CA MET A 207 1.65 -13.11 -3.49
C MET A 207 2.92 -12.32 -3.21
N VAL A 208 2.86 -11.25 -2.40
CA VAL A 208 4.06 -10.50 -1.98
C VAL A 208 5.06 -11.40 -1.27
N ARG A 209 4.58 -12.22 -0.32
CA ARG A 209 5.41 -13.17 0.42
C ARG A 209 6.12 -14.14 -0.51
N ARG A 210 5.39 -14.76 -1.43
CA ARG A 210 5.96 -15.70 -2.42
C ARG A 210 6.99 -15.03 -3.31
N CYS A 211 6.71 -13.81 -3.79
CA CYS A 211 7.70 -13.04 -4.56
C CYS A 211 9.00 -12.84 -3.78
N ALA A 212 8.91 -12.57 -2.48
CA ALA A 212 10.08 -12.35 -1.64
C ALA A 212 10.84 -13.66 -1.35
N GLU A 213 10.12 -14.74 -0.99
CA GLU A 213 10.72 -16.05 -0.69
C GLU A 213 11.39 -16.68 -1.93
N GLU A 214 10.85 -16.46 -3.13
CA GLU A 214 11.35 -17.02 -4.38
C GLU A 214 12.21 -16.03 -5.20
N ASN A 215 12.48 -14.83 -4.65
CA ASN A 215 13.30 -13.79 -5.26
C ASN A 215 12.88 -13.45 -6.70
N VAL A 216 11.59 -13.25 -6.93
CA VAL A 216 10.99 -12.99 -8.25
C VAL A 216 11.52 -11.70 -8.87
N GLN A 217 12.03 -11.77 -10.09
CA GLN A 217 12.61 -10.61 -10.80
C GLN A 217 11.70 -10.06 -11.90
N HIS A 218 10.82 -10.90 -12.47
CA HIS A 218 9.95 -10.53 -13.58
C HIS A 218 8.48 -10.83 -13.29
N ILE A 219 7.58 -9.97 -13.75
CA ILE A 219 6.13 -10.10 -13.53
C ILE A 219 5.57 -11.44 -14.00
N ASP A 220 6.08 -12.01 -15.09
CA ASP A 220 5.53 -13.27 -15.63
C ASP A 220 5.73 -14.47 -14.71
N GLU A 221 6.71 -14.44 -13.83
CA GLU A 221 6.98 -15.53 -12.89
C GLU A 221 5.81 -15.77 -11.91
N VAL A 222 5.05 -14.71 -11.56
CA VAL A 222 3.91 -14.85 -10.64
C VAL A 222 2.77 -15.70 -11.20
N LYS A 223 2.73 -15.95 -12.53
CA LYS A 223 1.76 -16.84 -13.16
C LYS A 223 1.88 -18.29 -12.70
N ASN A 224 3.05 -18.68 -12.20
CA ASN A 224 3.32 -20.03 -11.69
C ASN A 224 2.85 -20.25 -10.26
N PHE A 225 2.38 -19.18 -9.57
CA PHE A 225 2.01 -19.26 -8.17
C PHE A 225 0.54 -19.66 -7.98
N THR A 226 0.34 -20.49 -6.96
CA THR A 226 -0.97 -20.67 -6.34
C THR A 226 -0.92 -19.98 -4.97
N VAL A 227 -1.75 -18.97 -4.77
CA VAL A 227 -1.81 -18.16 -3.53
C VAL A 227 -3.21 -18.15 -2.96
N ASN A 228 -3.36 -18.49 -1.68
CA ASN A 228 -4.65 -18.59 -1.00
C ASN A 228 -5.70 -19.42 -1.80
N GLY A 229 -5.22 -20.44 -2.51
CA GLY A 229 -6.03 -21.30 -3.39
C GLY A 229 -6.40 -20.68 -4.74
N TYR A 230 -5.90 -19.52 -5.08
CA TYR A 230 -6.05 -18.89 -6.40
C TYR A 230 -4.90 -19.28 -7.33
N SER A 231 -5.23 -19.72 -8.54
CA SER A 231 -4.27 -20.06 -9.61
C SER A 231 -4.50 -19.20 -10.84
N PHE A 232 -3.44 -18.97 -11.62
CA PHE A 232 -3.50 -18.15 -12.83
C PHE A 232 -4.47 -18.72 -13.87
N ALA A 233 -5.32 -17.85 -14.42
CA ALA A 233 -6.32 -18.18 -15.46
C ALA A 233 -5.97 -17.42 -16.75
N GLY A 234 -5.14 -18.03 -17.60
CA GLY A 234 -4.61 -17.40 -18.81
C GLY A 234 -5.69 -16.95 -19.78
N GLU A 235 -6.77 -17.73 -19.94
CA GLU A 235 -7.88 -17.43 -20.86
C GLU A 235 -8.68 -16.17 -20.47
N LEU A 236 -8.61 -15.76 -19.18
CA LEU A 236 -9.28 -14.57 -18.66
C LEU A 236 -8.32 -13.41 -18.41
N SER A 237 -7.06 -13.61 -18.71
CA SER A 237 -5.99 -12.63 -18.49
C SER A 237 -5.63 -11.89 -19.78
N CYS A 238 -5.03 -10.72 -19.64
CA CYS A 238 -4.47 -9.96 -20.75
C CYS A 238 -3.08 -9.39 -20.38
N ALA A 239 -2.48 -8.60 -21.26
CA ALA A 239 -1.14 -8.06 -21.07
C ALA A 239 -0.99 -7.23 -19.77
N ASN A 240 -2.05 -6.50 -19.37
CA ASN A 240 -2.04 -5.57 -18.24
C ASN A 240 -2.89 -6.05 -17.04
N GLU A 241 -3.51 -7.22 -17.13
CA GLU A 241 -4.32 -7.79 -16.08
C GLU A 241 -4.15 -9.31 -15.99
N PHE A 242 -3.66 -9.79 -14.86
CA PHE A 242 -3.55 -11.22 -14.58
C PHE A 242 -4.67 -11.63 -13.64
N VAL A 243 -5.51 -12.55 -14.10
CA VAL A 243 -6.63 -13.10 -13.35
C VAL A 243 -6.20 -14.40 -12.66
N PHE A 244 -6.47 -14.48 -11.38
CA PHE A 244 -6.28 -15.66 -10.56
C PHE A 244 -7.64 -16.13 -10.03
N LEU A 245 -7.99 -17.38 -10.30
CA LEU A 245 -9.28 -17.98 -9.93
C LEU A 245 -9.14 -19.08 -8.88
N LYS A 246 -10.21 -19.23 -8.07
CA LYS A 246 -10.47 -20.42 -7.25
C LYS A 246 -11.96 -20.78 -7.24
#